data_92a91259853ee4bae7b5b4342d97c342
#
_entry.id   92a91259853ee4bae7b5b4342d97c342
#
_cell.length_a   1.000
_cell.length_b   1.000
_cell.length_c   1.000
_cell.angle_alpha   90.00
_cell.angle_beta   90.00
_cell.angle_gamma   90.00
#
_symmetry.space_group_name_H-M   'P 1'
#
loop_
_entity.id
_entity.type
_entity.pdbx_description
1 polymer ?
#
loop_
_entity_poly.entity_id
_entity_poly.type
_entity_poly.pdbx_seq_one_letter_code
_entity_poly.pdbx_strand_id
1 'polypeptide(L)'
;MPRTVCIIGAGLAGLACARRLHDQGYDVTILEASDAVGGRVRTDTVDGFRLDRGFQVLLTAYPETQRELDYDALNLHSFFDGALVHVNGRFHRIADPFRHPLDAPQTLFAPIGSLADKLRVARTRWQVQHDSVADIMERPEATTLEVLRDRWGFSNRIIDRFFRPFFGGIFLDQTLESSSRMFEFVFKMFSEGTAALPTGGMQAIPEQMAAHLPTDTIHLNTPVAHVEGQTVHLESGETRTADAVVVATDAPSAHRILKEDGPPPDGVSTHCLYYAANASPVDLPVLVLNGDRVGPVNNLCVLSDVAPGYAPDDRALISVVVVGETPEREDTLERAVRRQMIDWFGLQAGGWEHLRTYTIPYALPDQRPPFLSPPERPTRRRPGLYVCGDHRQTASLNGAIASGRAAAQAVLADQVIAQP
;
A
#
# COMPACT_ATOMS: atom_id res chain seq x y z
N MET A 1 -32.88 -21.58 4.04
CA MET A 1 -31.66 -21.68 3.21
C MET A 1 -30.72 -20.62 3.70
N PRO A 2 -29.37 -20.84 3.70
CA PRO A 2 -28.43 -19.77 4.00
C PRO A 2 -28.63 -18.64 2.99
N ARG A 3 -28.44 -17.40 3.44
CA ARG A 3 -28.54 -16.23 2.57
C ARG A 3 -27.29 -16.13 1.69
N THR A 4 -27.51 -15.81 0.43
CA THR A 4 -26.45 -15.78 -0.58
C THR A 4 -25.86 -14.37 -0.71
N VAL A 5 -24.53 -14.27 -0.78
CA VAL A 5 -23.83 -13.01 -1.02
C VAL A 5 -22.83 -13.19 -2.15
N CYS A 6 -22.94 -12.33 -3.16
CA CYS A 6 -21.98 -12.27 -4.27
C CYS A 6 -21.05 -11.09 -4.06
N ILE A 7 -19.73 -11.36 -3.96
CA ILE A 7 -18.67 -10.35 -3.80
C ILE A 7 -17.90 -10.26 -5.12
N ILE A 8 -17.69 -9.05 -5.61
CA ILE A 8 -16.97 -8.78 -6.87
C ILE A 8 -15.60 -8.22 -6.54
N GLY A 9 -14.57 -9.02 -6.77
CA GLY A 9 -13.17 -8.74 -6.49
C GLY A 9 -12.62 -9.50 -5.27
N ALA A 10 -11.51 -10.23 -5.48
CA ALA A 10 -10.77 -10.98 -4.46
C ALA A 10 -9.54 -10.22 -3.93
N GLY A 11 -9.59 -8.90 -3.88
CA GLY A 11 -8.63 -8.06 -3.15
C GLY A 11 -8.83 -8.16 -1.64
N LEU A 12 -7.97 -7.52 -0.83
CA LEU A 12 -8.04 -7.59 0.64
C LEU A 12 -9.42 -7.19 1.19
N ALA A 13 -10.08 -6.19 0.59
CA ALA A 13 -11.41 -5.76 1.01
C ALA A 13 -12.47 -6.86 0.77
N GLY A 14 -12.46 -7.48 -0.42
CA GLY A 14 -13.37 -8.57 -0.75
C GLY A 14 -13.15 -9.80 0.13
N LEU A 15 -11.89 -10.18 0.35
CA LEU A 15 -11.54 -11.31 1.21
C LEU A 15 -11.93 -11.07 2.69
N ALA A 16 -11.70 -9.87 3.23
CA ALA A 16 -12.11 -9.52 4.59
C ALA A 16 -13.65 -9.52 4.75
N CYS A 17 -14.37 -9.03 3.74
CA CYS A 17 -15.83 -9.08 3.70
C CYS A 17 -16.33 -10.54 3.66
N ALA A 18 -15.76 -11.36 2.78
CA ALA A 18 -16.12 -12.76 2.60
C ALA A 18 -15.93 -13.58 3.87
N ARG A 19 -14.75 -13.50 4.51
CA ARG A 19 -14.46 -14.20 5.76
C ARG A 19 -15.49 -13.85 6.83
N ARG A 20 -15.74 -12.56 7.03
CA ARG A 20 -16.69 -12.10 8.06
C ARG A 20 -18.10 -12.59 7.82
N LEU A 21 -18.58 -12.66 6.56
CA LEU A 21 -19.90 -13.16 6.22
C LEU A 21 -19.97 -14.68 6.32
N HIS A 22 -18.91 -15.38 5.88
CA HIS A 22 -18.83 -16.84 5.99
C HIS A 22 -18.89 -17.28 7.46
N ASP A 23 -18.16 -16.62 8.37
CA ASP A 23 -18.18 -16.88 9.82
C ASP A 23 -19.58 -16.67 10.44
N GLN A 24 -20.44 -15.92 9.77
CA GLN A 24 -21.85 -15.71 10.16
C GLN A 24 -22.84 -16.64 9.44
N GLY A 25 -22.32 -17.66 8.74
CA GLY A 25 -23.13 -18.70 8.11
C GLY A 25 -23.79 -18.30 6.79
N TYR A 26 -23.26 -17.27 6.10
CA TYR A 26 -23.71 -16.90 4.75
C TYR A 26 -23.07 -17.78 3.70
N ASP A 27 -23.82 -18.04 2.63
CA ASP A 27 -23.32 -18.66 1.41
C ASP A 27 -22.66 -17.57 0.55
N VAL A 28 -21.33 -17.53 0.54
CA VAL A 28 -20.54 -16.47 -0.08
C VAL A 28 -19.89 -16.97 -1.36
N THR A 29 -20.06 -16.21 -2.43
CA THR A 29 -19.35 -16.40 -3.70
C THR A 29 -18.52 -15.16 -4.02
N ILE A 30 -17.24 -15.31 -4.35
CA ILE A 30 -16.37 -14.24 -4.83
C ILE A 30 -16.11 -14.44 -6.32
N LEU A 31 -16.30 -13.37 -7.11
CA LEU A 31 -15.99 -13.32 -8.54
C LEU A 31 -14.75 -12.44 -8.75
N GLU A 32 -13.65 -13.05 -9.19
CA GLU A 32 -12.38 -12.36 -9.45
C GLU A 32 -12.05 -12.41 -10.94
N ALA A 33 -11.75 -11.24 -11.50
CA ALA A 33 -11.44 -11.11 -12.92
C ALA A 33 -10.08 -11.71 -13.30
N SER A 34 -9.11 -11.69 -12.38
CA SER A 34 -7.74 -12.15 -12.62
C SER A 34 -7.56 -13.65 -12.30
N ASP A 35 -6.35 -14.13 -12.58
CA ASP A 35 -5.92 -15.52 -12.41
C ASP A 35 -5.55 -15.89 -10.95
N ALA A 36 -5.57 -14.92 -10.02
CA ALA A 36 -5.30 -15.16 -8.60
C ALA A 36 -5.92 -14.08 -7.71
N VAL A 37 -6.00 -14.36 -6.40
CA VAL A 37 -6.44 -13.41 -5.37
C VAL A 37 -5.39 -12.32 -5.12
N GLY A 38 -5.82 -11.20 -4.50
CA GLY A 38 -4.95 -10.14 -4.02
C GLY A 38 -5.19 -8.76 -4.66
N GLY A 39 -5.77 -8.71 -5.85
CA GLY A 39 -5.98 -7.45 -6.57
C GLY A 39 -4.64 -6.77 -6.86
N ARG A 40 -4.36 -5.62 -6.21
CA ARG A 40 -3.07 -4.91 -6.31
C ARG A 40 -1.96 -5.54 -5.47
N VAL A 41 -2.27 -6.40 -4.50
CA VAL A 41 -1.29 -7.10 -3.66
C VAL A 41 -0.95 -8.43 -4.31
N ARG A 42 -0.04 -8.39 -5.26
CA ARG A 42 0.37 -9.51 -6.09
C ARG A 42 1.89 -9.60 -6.19
N THR A 43 2.40 -10.83 -6.29
CA THR A 43 3.82 -11.14 -6.49
C THR A 43 3.97 -12.08 -7.68
N ASP A 44 4.80 -11.74 -8.65
CA ASP A 44 5.16 -12.62 -9.76
C ASP A 44 6.50 -13.32 -9.46
N THR A 45 6.66 -14.55 -9.92
CA THR A 45 7.95 -15.24 -9.89
C THR A 45 8.58 -15.18 -11.29
N VAL A 46 9.77 -14.59 -11.37
CA VAL A 46 10.54 -14.44 -12.62
C VAL A 46 11.95 -14.92 -12.36
N ASP A 47 12.37 -15.96 -13.04
CA ASP A 47 13.73 -16.56 -12.93
C ASP A 47 14.16 -16.83 -11.48
N GLY A 48 13.22 -17.24 -10.63
CA GLY A 48 13.44 -17.51 -9.21
C GLY A 48 13.35 -16.28 -8.29
N PHE A 49 13.25 -15.07 -8.84
CA PHE A 49 13.01 -13.84 -8.08
C PHE A 49 11.52 -13.63 -7.83
N ARG A 50 11.17 -13.08 -6.65
CA ARG A 50 9.80 -12.64 -6.32
C ARG A 50 9.67 -11.14 -6.55
N LEU A 51 8.86 -10.77 -7.52
CA LEU A 51 8.62 -9.38 -7.93
C LEU A 51 7.21 -8.98 -7.52
N ASP A 52 7.07 -8.18 -6.47
CA ASP A 52 5.78 -7.60 -6.12
C ASP A 52 5.34 -6.63 -7.23
N ARG A 53 4.04 -6.61 -7.55
CA ARG A 53 3.51 -5.68 -8.56
C ARG A 53 3.45 -4.26 -8.01
N GLY A 54 4.63 -3.63 -7.92
CA GLY A 54 4.92 -2.38 -7.24
C GLY A 54 5.53 -2.60 -5.86
N PHE A 55 6.39 -1.68 -5.41
CA PHE A 55 7.00 -1.75 -4.09
C PHE A 55 5.93 -1.57 -3.00
N GLN A 56 5.78 -2.55 -2.14
CA GLN A 56 4.80 -2.59 -1.07
C GLN A 56 5.45 -3.07 0.22
N VAL A 57 4.89 -2.67 1.35
CA VAL A 57 5.29 -3.14 2.68
C VAL A 57 4.07 -3.32 3.58
N LEU A 58 4.17 -4.22 4.55
CA LEU A 58 3.22 -4.35 5.64
C LEU A 58 3.72 -3.54 6.83
N LEU A 59 2.94 -2.60 7.36
CA LEU A 59 3.20 -1.98 8.66
C LEU A 59 2.60 -2.87 9.75
N THR A 60 3.46 -3.43 10.61
CA THR A 60 3.06 -4.43 11.59
C THR A 60 2.13 -3.91 12.69
N ALA A 61 2.05 -2.57 12.86
CA ALA A 61 1.13 -1.92 13.79
C ALA A 61 -0.27 -1.67 13.19
N TYR A 62 -0.53 -2.00 11.95
CA TYR A 62 -1.86 -1.85 11.36
C TYR A 62 -2.90 -2.69 12.12
N PRO A 63 -3.91 -2.07 12.76
CA PRO A 63 -4.83 -2.79 13.64
C PRO A 63 -5.68 -3.83 12.91
N GLU A 64 -6.06 -3.59 11.67
CA GLU A 64 -6.86 -4.55 10.92
C GLU A 64 -6.03 -5.74 10.41
N THR A 65 -4.77 -5.52 10.04
CA THR A 65 -3.89 -6.62 9.64
C THR A 65 -3.49 -7.50 10.83
N GLN A 66 -3.27 -6.92 12.03
CA GLN A 66 -3.05 -7.68 13.27
C GLN A 66 -4.25 -8.57 13.64
N ARG A 67 -5.46 -8.15 13.27
CA ARG A 67 -6.69 -8.88 13.57
C ARG A 67 -6.96 -10.01 12.57
N GLU A 68 -6.59 -9.80 11.32
CA GLU A 68 -6.94 -10.67 10.20
C GLU A 68 -5.84 -11.64 9.78
N LEU A 69 -4.57 -11.37 10.13
CA LEU A 69 -3.42 -12.11 9.64
C LEU A 69 -2.67 -12.81 10.78
N ASP A 70 -2.18 -14.00 10.48
CA ASP A 70 -1.20 -14.71 11.28
C ASP A 70 0.22 -14.30 10.81
N TYR A 71 0.86 -13.41 11.57
CA TYR A 71 2.18 -12.88 11.25
C TYR A 71 3.30 -13.93 11.35
N ASP A 72 3.15 -14.92 12.25
CA ASP A 72 4.12 -15.99 12.39
C ASP A 72 4.09 -16.90 11.16
N ALA A 73 2.89 -17.24 10.66
CA ALA A 73 2.72 -18.03 9.45
C ALA A 73 3.20 -17.29 8.17
N LEU A 74 3.13 -15.95 8.15
CA LEU A 74 3.67 -15.14 7.05
C LEU A 74 5.19 -15.06 7.08
N ASN A 75 5.84 -15.41 8.19
CA ASN A 75 7.29 -15.32 8.37
C ASN A 75 7.82 -13.95 7.93
N LEU A 76 7.41 -12.90 8.68
CA LEU A 76 7.70 -11.52 8.34
C LEU A 76 9.15 -11.15 8.61
N HIS A 77 9.79 -10.50 7.66
CA HIS A 77 11.12 -9.92 7.76
C HIS A 77 11.04 -8.40 7.85
N SER A 78 11.58 -7.86 8.93
CA SER A 78 11.51 -6.43 9.24
C SER A 78 12.59 -5.62 8.54
N PHE A 79 12.22 -4.44 8.10
CA PHE A 79 13.19 -3.41 7.74
C PHE A 79 13.94 -2.90 8.98
N PHE A 80 15.12 -2.36 8.75
CA PHE A 80 15.80 -1.52 9.73
C PHE A 80 14.99 -0.25 9.99
N ASP A 81 14.84 0.14 11.25
CA ASP A 81 14.10 1.36 11.63
C ASP A 81 14.88 2.63 11.32
N GLY A 82 14.97 2.94 10.05
CA GLY A 82 15.73 4.08 9.52
C GLY A 82 15.69 4.15 8.02
N ALA A 83 16.58 4.95 7.44
CA ALA A 83 16.75 5.07 6.00
C ALA A 83 18.20 5.42 5.64
N LEU A 84 18.62 5.10 4.42
CA LEU A 84 19.77 5.71 3.77
C LEU A 84 19.27 6.86 2.90
N VAL A 85 19.74 8.08 3.15
CA VAL A 85 19.34 9.25 2.37
C VAL A 85 20.50 9.71 1.52
N HIS A 86 20.33 9.69 0.21
CA HIS A 86 21.31 10.24 -0.72
C HIS A 86 21.21 11.76 -0.76
N VAL A 87 22.24 12.45 -0.30
CA VAL A 87 22.36 13.92 -0.27
C VAL A 87 23.76 14.35 -0.60
N ASN A 88 23.92 15.30 -1.52
CA ASN A 88 25.22 15.86 -1.95
C ASN A 88 26.20 14.76 -2.42
N GLY A 89 25.71 13.78 -3.20
CA GLY A 89 26.52 12.70 -3.77
C GLY A 89 27.00 11.67 -2.74
N ARG A 90 26.37 11.58 -1.56
CA ARG A 90 26.71 10.62 -0.50
C ARG A 90 25.49 10.07 0.19
N PHE A 91 25.58 8.83 0.65
CA PHE A 91 24.59 8.22 1.50
C PHE A 91 24.79 8.59 2.97
N HIS A 92 23.72 9.03 3.61
CA HIS A 92 23.69 9.33 5.03
C HIS A 92 22.68 8.40 5.71
N ARG A 93 23.17 7.56 6.62
CA ARG A 93 22.31 6.71 7.43
C ARG A 93 21.62 7.55 8.50
N ILE A 94 20.31 7.42 8.57
CA ILE A 94 19.49 7.91 9.67
C ILE A 94 18.77 6.73 10.31
N ALA A 95 18.69 6.74 11.62
CA ALA A 95 18.04 5.69 12.40
C ALA A 95 17.07 6.32 13.42
N ASP A 96 16.07 5.56 13.82
CA ASP A 96 15.25 5.90 14.97
C ASP A 96 16.10 5.83 16.26
N PRO A 97 16.41 6.95 16.91
CA PRO A 97 17.31 6.96 18.06
C PRO A 97 16.72 6.26 19.28
N PHE A 98 15.41 6.03 19.33
CA PHE A 98 14.75 5.32 20.42
C PHE A 98 14.91 3.80 20.28
N ARG A 99 15.04 3.30 19.05
CA ARG A 99 15.26 1.88 18.75
C ARG A 99 16.72 1.54 18.53
N HIS A 100 17.49 2.48 18.00
CA HIS A 100 18.91 2.36 17.67
C HIS A 100 19.73 3.47 18.34
N PRO A 101 19.89 3.49 19.68
CA PRO A 101 20.57 4.58 20.39
C PRO A 101 22.04 4.73 20.01
N LEU A 102 22.70 3.65 19.56
CA LEU A 102 24.10 3.69 19.12
C LEU A 102 24.28 4.43 17.79
N ASP A 103 23.26 4.47 16.95
CA ASP A 103 23.25 5.20 15.68
C ASP A 103 22.82 6.68 15.86
N ALA A 104 22.40 7.08 17.06
CA ALA A 104 21.93 8.44 17.34
C ALA A 104 22.95 9.54 17.00
N PRO A 105 24.27 9.41 17.29
CA PRO A 105 25.26 10.41 16.91
C PRO A 105 25.32 10.60 15.39
N GLN A 106 25.35 9.51 14.61
CA GLN A 106 25.38 9.59 13.14
C GLN A 106 24.12 10.27 12.58
N THR A 107 22.94 9.92 13.10
CA THR A 107 21.67 10.57 12.78
C THR A 107 21.70 12.05 13.13
N LEU A 108 22.29 12.42 14.27
CA LEU A 108 22.35 13.78 14.75
C LEU A 108 23.16 14.69 13.82
N PHE A 109 24.28 14.20 13.28
CA PHE A 109 25.19 14.97 12.41
C PHE A 109 24.81 14.83 10.91
N ALA A 110 23.88 13.99 10.53
CA ALA A 110 23.43 13.87 9.14
C ALA A 110 22.87 15.21 8.61
N PRO A 111 23.25 15.65 7.39
CA PRO A 111 22.88 16.97 6.84
C PRO A 111 21.44 17.00 6.30
N ILE A 112 20.52 16.25 6.90
CA ILE A 112 19.15 16.05 6.42
C ILE A 112 18.20 17.09 7.00
N GLY A 113 18.40 17.48 8.25
CA GLY A 113 17.64 18.51 8.94
C GLY A 113 18.49 19.19 10.02
N SER A 114 17.95 20.25 10.64
CA SER A 114 18.56 20.92 11.79
C SER A 114 18.38 20.10 13.08
N LEU A 115 19.10 20.45 14.13
CA LEU A 115 18.88 19.89 15.48
C LEU A 115 17.45 20.14 15.96
N ALA A 116 16.90 21.33 15.66
CA ALA A 116 15.52 21.66 15.99
C ALA A 116 14.53 20.75 15.25
N ASP A 117 14.79 20.38 13.99
CA ASP A 117 13.95 19.44 13.27
C ASP A 117 13.97 18.05 13.91
N LYS A 118 15.11 17.58 14.38
CA LYS A 118 15.25 16.28 15.05
C LYS A 118 14.47 16.24 16.38
N LEU A 119 14.47 17.33 17.13
CA LEU A 119 13.64 17.46 18.33
C LEU A 119 12.14 17.50 17.97
N ARG A 120 11.79 18.15 16.86
CA ARG A 120 10.40 18.15 16.36
C ARG A 120 9.95 16.76 15.96
N VAL A 121 10.79 15.95 15.29
CA VAL A 121 10.49 14.55 14.98
C VAL A 121 10.18 13.77 16.26
N ALA A 122 11.01 13.91 17.31
CA ALA A 122 10.78 13.25 18.59
C ALA A 122 9.46 13.69 19.24
N ARG A 123 9.16 15.00 19.20
CA ARG A 123 7.87 15.54 19.71
C ARG A 123 6.67 15.01 18.89
N THR A 124 6.76 15.03 17.56
CA THR A 124 5.69 14.51 16.69
C THR A 124 5.44 13.04 16.96
N ARG A 125 6.52 12.22 17.08
CA ARG A 125 6.42 10.81 17.45
C ARG A 125 5.70 10.63 18.78
N TRP A 126 6.15 11.34 19.82
CA TRP A 126 5.52 11.25 21.14
C TRP A 126 4.03 11.57 21.08
N GLN A 127 3.66 12.64 20.35
CA GLN A 127 2.24 13.05 20.26
C GLN A 127 1.40 12.02 19.53
N VAL A 128 1.81 11.55 18.33
CA VAL A 128 1.02 10.57 17.56
C VAL A 128 0.90 9.22 18.27
N GLN A 129 1.87 8.84 19.12
CA GLN A 129 1.78 7.63 19.94
C GLN A 129 0.71 7.76 21.04
N HIS A 130 0.53 8.95 21.61
CA HIS A 130 -0.47 9.18 22.68
C HIS A 130 -1.88 9.42 22.12
N ASP A 131 -2.01 9.91 20.89
CA ASP A 131 -3.29 10.10 20.24
C ASP A 131 -3.87 8.74 19.77
N SER A 132 -5.16 8.53 19.92
CA SER A 132 -5.81 7.39 19.27
C SER A 132 -5.94 7.59 17.74
N VAL A 133 -6.17 6.51 17.00
CA VAL A 133 -6.45 6.61 15.56
C VAL A 133 -7.70 7.45 15.31
N ALA A 134 -8.72 7.33 16.17
CA ALA A 134 -9.94 8.13 16.08
C ALA A 134 -9.64 9.63 16.24
N ASP A 135 -8.83 10.02 17.25
CA ASP A 135 -8.44 11.41 17.45
C ASP A 135 -7.72 11.98 16.22
N ILE A 136 -6.86 11.20 15.59
CA ILE A 136 -6.17 11.60 14.36
C ILE A 136 -7.16 11.81 13.21
N MET A 137 -8.13 10.92 13.05
CA MET A 137 -9.14 10.98 11.99
C MET A 137 -10.18 12.08 12.17
N GLU A 138 -10.38 12.56 13.39
CA GLU A 138 -11.29 13.69 13.71
C GLU A 138 -10.64 15.07 13.52
N ARG A 139 -9.31 15.15 13.41
CA ARG A 139 -8.61 16.43 13.21
C ARG A 139 -9.08 17.14 11.93
N PRO A 140 -9.01 18.48 11.87
CA PRO A 140 -9.20 19.19 10.61
C PRO A 140 -8.27 18.65 9.53
N GLU A 141 -8.83 18.26 8.39
CA GLU A 141 -8.07 17.74 7.28
C GLU A 141 -7.39 18.88 6.51
N ALA A 142 -6.09 18.76 6.29
CA ALA A 142 -5.26 19.67 5.52
C ALA A 142 -4.30 18.84 4.67
N THR A 143 -3.45 19.46 3.87
CA THR A 143 -2.38 18.74 3.19
C THR A 143 -1.27 18.33 4.17
N THR A 144 -0.59 17.23 3.86
CA THR A 144 0.59 16.80 4.62
C THR A 144 1.65 17.91 4.70
N LEU A 145 1.88 18.63 3.58
CA LEU A 145 2.85 19.71 3.52
C LEU A 145 2.52 20.87 4.48
N GLU A 146 1.25 21.29 4.51
CA GLU A 146 0.77 22.34 5.42
C GLU A 146 0.99 21.91 6.87
N VAL A 147 0.60 20.70 7.24
CA VAL A 147 0.76 20.22 8.62
C VAL A 147 2.22 20.07 9.02
N LEU A 148 3.10 19.60 8.12
CA LEU A 148 4.53 19.55 8.38
C LEU A 148 5.12 20.94 8.65
N ARG A 149 4.71 21.96 7.90
CA ARG A 149 5.20 23.34 8.05
C ARG A 149 4.57 24.08 9.22
N ASP A 150 3.24 24.14 9.24
CA ASP A 150 2.50 25.09 10.08
C ASP A 150 2.23 24.51 11.47
N ARG A 151 1.89 23.23 11.56
CA ARG A 151 1.60 22.58 12.84
C ARG A 151 2.85 22.04 13.53
N TRP A 152 3.69 21.32 12.79
CA TRP A 152 4.90 20.69 13.32
C TRP A 152 6.15 21.58 13.24
N GLY A 153 6.13 22.60 12.39
CA GLY A 153 7.16 23.62 12.27
C GLY A 153 8.47 23.11 11.63
N PHE A 154 8.42 22.04 10.85
CA PHE A 154 9.60 21.49 10.18
C PHE A 154 10.20 22.46 9.17
N SER A 155 11.52 22.49 9.07
CA SER A 155 12.20 23.27 8.04
C SER A 155 12.03 22.65 6.65
N ASN A 156 12.10 23.48 5.60
CA ASN A 156 12.08 22.99 4.23
C ASN A 156 13.19 21.96 3.96
N ARG A 157 14.33 22.08 4.65
CA ARG A 157 15.45 21.14 4.48
C ARG A 157 15.08 19.70 4.83
N ILE A 158 14.46 19.45 5.98
CA ILE A 158 14.05 18.08 6.36
C ILE A 158 12.84 17.64 5.56
N ILE A 159 11.93 18.56 5.22
CA ILE A 159 10.79 18.26 4.36
C ILE A 159 11.27 17.74 3.01
N ASP A 160 12.16 18.45 2.34
CA ASP A 160 12.60 18.09 0.99
C ASP A 160 13.55 16.88 0.98
N ARG A 161 14.44 16.76 1.98
CA ARG A 161 15.44 15.69 2.02
C ARG A 161 14.98 14.38 2.60
N PHE A 162 13.92 14.40 3.44
CA PHE A 162 13.44 13.21 4.11
C PHE A 162 11.92 12.99 3.93
N PHE A 163 11.08 13.91 4.41
CA PHE A 163 9.63 13.68 4.39
C PHE A 163 9.10 13.49 2.98
N ARG A 164 9.56 14.27 2.03
CA ARG A 164 9.10 14.21 0.64
C ARG A 164 9.49 12.89 -0.05
N PRO A 165 10.74 12.43 -0.09
CA PRO A 165 11.04 11.13 -0.70
C PRO A 165 10.49 9.96 0.11
N PHE A 166 10.33 10.07 1.43
CA PHE A 166 9.78 9.00 2.26
C PHE A 166 8.26 8.90 2.14
N PHE A 167 7.53 9.93 2.54
CA PHE A 167 6.06 9.93 2.48
C PHE A 167 5.53 10.10 1.06
N GLY A 168 6.25 10.85 0.21
CA GLY A 168 5.94 10.92 -1.21
C GLY A 168 6.05 9.56 -1.91
N GLY A 169 6.93 8.66 -1.43
CA GLY A 169 6.99 7.27 -1.87
C GLY A 169 5.84 6.41 -1.35
N ILE A 170 5.38 6.65 -0.12
CA ILE A 170 4.26 5.90 0.50
C ILE A 170 2.92 6.31 -0.12
N PHE A 171 2.70 7.61 -0.31
CA PHE A 171 1.44 8.15 -0.84
C PHE A 171 1.44 8.28 -2.37
N LEU A 172 2.58 8.02 -3.01
CA LEU A 172 2.85 8.22 -4.43
C LEU A 172 2.57 9.68 -4.87
N ASP A 173 2.88 10.61 -3.96
CA ASP A 173 2.64 12.05 -4.09
C ASP A 173 3.85 12.85 -3.59
N GLN A 174 4.72 13.20 -4.53
CA GLN A 174 5.92 14.00 -4.23
C GLN A 174 5.62 15.46 -3.87
N THR A 175 4.38 15.94 -4.07
CA THR A 175 3.98 17.30 -3.67
C THR A 175 3.63 17.38 -2.18
N LEU A 176 3.32 16.24 -1.55
CA LEU A 176 2.80 16.11 -0.18
C LEU A 176 1.45 16.83 0.00
N GLU A 177 0.62 16.80 -1.05
CA GLU A 177 -0.76 17.30 -1.00
C GLU A 177 -1.74 16.28 -0.42
N SER A 178 -1.32 15.03 -0.26
CA SER A 178 -2.10 13.97 0.39
C SER A 178 -2.54 14.38 1.80
N SER A 179 -3.66 13.80 2.26
CA SER A 179 -4.29 14.11 3.54
C SER A 179 -3.32 14.03 4.73
N SER A 180 -3.32 15.05 5.56
CA SER A 180 -2.57 15.11 6.82
C SER A 180 -2.98 14.03 7.81
N ARG A 181 -4.24 13.59 7.79
CA ARG A 181 -4.73 12.48 8.62
C ARG A 181 -4.02 11.18 8.23
N MET A 182 -3.82 10.95 6.91
CA MET A 182 -3.07 9.80 6.43
C MET A 182 -1.61 9.85 6.85
N PHE A 183 -0.98 11.03 6.77
CA PHE A 183 0.39 11.24 7.25
C PHE A 183 0.53 10.89 8.73
N GLU A 184 -0.31 11.47 9.61
CA GLU A 184 -0.23 11.25 11.05
C GLU A 184 -0.55 9.79 11.42
N PHE A 185 -1.51 9.16 10.74
CA PHE A 185 -1.82 7.74 10.90
C PHE A 185 -0.63 6.84 10.54
N VAL A 186 -0.04 7.03 9.36
CA VAL A 186 1.11 6.22 8.92
C VAL A 186 2.32 6.48 9.81
N PHE A 187 2.56 7.74 10.22
CA PHE A 187 3.64 8.07 11.14
C PHE A 187 3.45 7.41 12.52
N LYS A 188 2.20 7.34 13.02
CA LYS A 188 1.86 6.55 14.22
C LYS A 188 2.18 5.08 14.02
N MET A 189 1.78 4.46 12.92
CA MET A 189 2.04 3.05 12.63
C MET A 189 3.54 2.72 12.59
N PHE A 190 4.36 3.58 11.99
CA PHE A 190 5.82 3.46 12.04
C PHE A 190 6.39 3.63 13.45
N SER A 191 5.78 4.46 14.27
CA SER A 191 6.24 4.70 15.64
C SER A 191 5.94 3.55 16.60
N GLU A 192 4.90 2.75 16.32
CA GLU A 192 4.41 1.64 17.15
C GLU A 192 4.84 0.26 16.63
N GLY A 193 5.05 0.14 15.31
CA GLY A 193 5.46 -1.09 14.64
C GLY A 193 6.66 -0.87 13.73
N THR A 194 6.86 -1.79 12.82
CA THR A 194 7.91 -1.74 11.79
C THR A 194 7.33 -2.06 10.42
N ALA A 195 8.02 -1.65 9.35
CA ALA A 195 7.75 -2.15 8.01
C ALA A 195 8.31 -3.57 7.88
N ALA A 196 7.58 -4.45 7.20
CA ALA A 196 8.01 -5.83 7.00
C ALA A 196 7.55 -6.37 5.64
N LEU A 197 8.23 -7.42 5.19
CA LEU A 197 7.89 -8.22 4.01
C LEU A 197 7.65 -9.68 4.42
N PRO A 198 6.61 -10.34 3.89
CA PRO A 198 6.46 -11.78 4.00
C PRO A 198 7.56 -12.50 3.19
N THR A 199 8.10 -13.61 3.67
CA THR A 199 9.08 -14.43 2.93
C THR A 199 8.57 -14.84 1.55
N GLY A 200 7.27 -15.10 1.42
CA GLY A 200 6.62 -15.54 0.18
C GLY A 200 6.30 -14.43 -0.82
N GLY A 201 6.66 -13.16 -0.54
CA GLY A 201 6.18 -11.99 -1.28
C GLY A 201 4.89 -11.46 -0.70
N MET A 202 4.50 -10.26 -1.11
CA MET A 202 3.29 -9.60 -0.58
C MET A 202 2.00 -10.37 -0.88
N GLN A 203 1.97 -11.18 -1.94
CA GLN A 203 0.82 -12.04 -2.27
C GLN A 203 0.50 -13.08 -1.21
N ALA A 204 1.46 -13.48 -0.38
CA ALA A 204 1.21 -14.38 0.74
C ALA A 204 0.11 -13.87 1.70
N ILE A 205 -0.08 -12.54 1.78
CA ILE A 205 -1.12 -11.92 2.60
C ILE A 205 -2.54 -12.28 2.10
N PRO A 206 -2.94 -11.94 0.87
CA PRO A 206 -4.26 -12.34 0.36
C PRO A 206 -4.43 -13.85 0.25
N GLU A 207 -3.39 -14.62 -0.03
CA GLU A 207 -3.45 -16.09 -0.05
C GLU A 207 -3.78 -16.65 1.33
N GLN A 208 -3.15 -16.16 2.40
CA GLN A 208 -3.48 -16.52 3.76
C GLN A 208 -4.94 -16.19 4.10
N MET A 209 -5.42 -15.00 3.69
CA MET A 209 -6.83 -14.64 3.90
C MET A 209 -7.79 -15.55 3.15
N ALA A 210 -7.47 -15.90 1.90
CA ALA A 210 -8.28 -16.77 1.05
C ALA A 210 -8.33 -18.22 1.58
N ALA A 211 -7.24 -18.71 2.17
CA ALA A 211 -7.15 -20.08 2.72
C ALA A 211 -8.15 -20.37 3.86
N HIS A 212 -8.77 -19.35 4.45
CA HIS A 212 -9.82 -19.50 5.45
C HIS A 212 -11.22 -19.73 4.84
N LEU A 213 -11.37 -19.57 3.53
CA LEU A 213 -12.63 -19.77 2.83
C LEU A 213 -12.71 -21.17 2.21
N PRO A 214 -13.89 -21.76 2.07
CA PRO A 214 -14.06 -23.01 1.32
C PRO A 214 -13.51 -22.91 -0.10
N THR A 215 -13.02 -24.02 -0.63
CA THR A 215 -12.30 -24.07 -1.92
C THR A 215 -13.12 -23.56 -3.11
N ASP A 216 -14.44 -23.72 -3.06
CA ASP A 216 -15.40 -23.36 -4.11
C ASP A 216 -15.97 -21.93 -3.96
N THR A 217 -15.52 -21.18 -2.94
CA THR A 217 -15.99 -19.80 -2.70
C THR A 217 -15.48 -18.81 -3.76
N ILE A 218 -14.26 -19.00 -4.28
CA ILE A 218 -13.57 -18.04 -5.15
C ILE A 218 -13.53 -18.54 -6.58
N HIS A 219 -14.17 -17.79 -7.49
CA HIS A 219 -14.14 -18.04 -8.92
C HIS A 219 -13.20 -17.06 -9.60
N LEU A 220 -12.01 -17.53 -9.95
CA LEU A 220 -11.02 -16.79 -10.72
C LEU A 220 -11.40 -16.70 -12.20
N ASN A 221 -10.75 -15.80 -12.96
CA ASN A 221 -11.00 -15.58 -14.38
C ASN A 221 -12.49 -15.37 -14.71
N THR A 222 -13.20 -14.70 -13.79
CA THR A 222 -14.65 -14.46 -13.88
C THR A 222 -14.93 -12.94 -13.82
N PRO A 223 -14.65 -12.22 -14.92
CA PRO A 223 -14.84 -10.77 -14.97
C PRO A 223 -16.31 -10.39 -14.99
N VAL A 224 -16.66 -9.38 -14.16
CA VAL A 224 -18.00 -8.81 -14.06
C VAL A 224 -18.11 -7.58 -14.97
N ALA A 225 -19.12 -7.57 -15.83
CA ALA A 225 -19.43 -6.46 -16.71
C ALA A 225 -20.14 -5.33 -15.94
N HIS A 226 -21.25 -5.63 -15.25
CA HIS A 226 -22.01 -4.66 -14.47
C HIS A 226 -22.98 -5.34 -13.48
N VAL A 227 -23.59 -4.52 -12.62
CA VAL A 227 -24.59 -4.94 -11.63
C VAL A 227 -25.90 -4.18 -11.85
N GLU A 228 -27.02 -4.92 -11.92
CA GLU A 228 -28.36 -4.36 -11.96
C GLU A 228 -29.20 -4.93 -10.80
N GLY A 229 -29.60 -4.07 -9.85
CA GLY A 229 -30.27 -4.56 -8.64
C GLY A 229 -29.35 -5.47 -7.82
N GLN A 230 -29.75 -6.73 -7.71
CA GLN A 230 -29.02 -7.83 -7.07
C GLN A 230 -28.56 -8.87 -8.12
N THR A 231 -28.62 -8.52 -9.40
CA THR A 231 -28.15 -9.35 -10.50
C THR A 231 -26.79 -8.88 -10.96
N VAL A 232 -25.83 -9.81 -10.95
CA VAL A 232 -24.47 -9.61 -11.45
C VAL A 232 -24.40 -10.15 -12.87
N HIS A 233 -23.98 -9.33 -13.83
CA HIS A 233 -23.79 -9.69 -15.22
C HIS A 233 -22.31 -9.91 -15.49
N LEU A 234 -21.95 -11.13 -15.94
CA LEU A 234 -20.58 -11.46 -16.29
C LEU A 234 -20.27 -11.03 -17.73
N GLU A 235 -18.99 -10.83 -18.04
CA GLU A 235 -18.54 -10.54 -19.42
C GLU A 235 -18.80 -11.73 -20.38
N SER A 236 -18.94 -12.95 -19.85
CA SER A 236 -19.33 -14.14 -20.61
C SER A 236 -20.78 -14.12 -21.10
N GLY A 237 -21.62 -13.21 -20.57
CA GLY A 237 -23.07 -13.16 -20.78
C GLY A 237 -23.88 -13.95 -19.75
N GLU A 238 -23.25 -14.72 -18.88
CA GLU A 238 -23.92 -15.37 -17.74
C GLU A 238 -24.39 -14.33 -16.72
N THR A 239 -25.47 -14.64 -16.02
CA THR A 239 -25.97 -13.81 -14.92
C THR A 239 -26.05 -14.61 -13.63
N ARG A 240 -25.76 -13.95 -12.51
CA ARG A 240 -25.89 -14.51 -11.15
C ARG A 240 -26.70 -13.58 -10.28
N THR A 241 -27.59 -14.12 -9.46
CA THR A 241 -28.39 -13.37 -8.48
C THR A 241 -28.01 -13.78 -7.07
N ALA A 242 -28.02 -12.83 -6.15
CA ALA A 242 -27.77 -13.09 -4.73
C ALA A 242 -28.65 -12.18 -3.87
N ASP A 243 -28.85 -12.52 -2.59
CA ASP A 243 -29.59 -11.69 -1.65
C ASP A 243 -28.88 -10.35 -1.35
N ALA A 244 -27.55 -10.33 -1.51
CA ALA A 244 -26.73 -9.13 -1.45
C ALA A 244 -25.56 -9.20 -2.44
N VAL A 245 -25.18 -8.04 -2.98
CA VAL A 245 -24.00 -7.86 -3.85
C VAL A 245 -23.06 -6.86 -3.20
N VAL A 246 -21.78 -7.22 -3.11
CA VAL A 246 -20.71 -6.34 -2.61
C VAL A 246 -19.71 -6.10 -3.73
N VAL A 247 -19.55 -4.85 -4.17
CA VAL A 247 -18.51 -4.44 -5.13
C VAL A 247 -17.26 -4.09 -4.33
N ALA A 248 -16.23 -4.94 -4.43
CA ALA A 248 -14.98 -4.87 -3.66
C ALA A 248 -13.74 -4.66 -4.55
N THR A 249 -13.92 -3.96 -5.66
CA THR A 249 -12.85 -3.63 -6.62
C THR A 249 -12.18 -2.29 -6.29
N ASP A 250 -11.17 -1.89 -7.08
CA ASP A 250 -10.68 -0.50 -7.09
C ASP A 250 -11.79 0.48 -7.52
N ALA A 251 -11.58 1.78 -7.24
CA ALA A 251 -12.61 2.78 -7.50
C ALA A 251 -12.99 2.93 -8.98
N PRO A 252 -12.06 2.95 -9.95
CA PRO A 252 -12.42 2.99 -11.38
C PRO A 252 -13.24 1.77 -11.83
N SER A 253 -12.89 0.57 -11.37
CA SER A 253 -13.64 -0.64 -11.68
C SER A 253 -15.01 -0.65 -11.02
N ALA A 254 -15.12 -0.19 -9.76
CA ALA A 254 -16.41 -0.04 -9.08
C ALA A 254 -17.32 0.95 -9.82
N HIS A 255 -16.79 2.10 -10.24
CA HIS A 255 -17.50 3.09 -11.04
C HIS A 255 -18.07 2.48 -12.34
N ARG A 256 -17.23 1.73 -13.07
CA ARG A 256 -17.64 1.04 -14.32
C ARG A 256 -18.71 -0.02 -14.06
N ILE A 257 -18.51 -0.89 -13.07
CA ILE A 257 -19.42 -2.00 -12.73
C ILE A 257 -20.79 -1.47 -12.29
N LEU A 258 -20.82 -0.38 -11.54
CA LEU A 258 -22.04 0.25 -11.04
C LEU A 258 -22.69 1.20 -12.06
N LYS A 259 -22.06 1.42 -13.23
CA LYS A 259 -22.51 2.37 -14.24
C LYS A 259 -22.77 3.77 -13.66
N GLU A 260 -21.85 4.23 -12.80
CA GLU A 260 -21.93 5.57 -12.19
C GLU A 260 -21.72 6.66 -13.27
N ASP A 261 -22.43 7.78 -13.13
CA ASP A 261 -22.30 8.90 -14.06
C ASP A 261 -20.99 9.67 -13.83
N GLY A 262 -20.49 10.30 -14.91
CA GLY A 262 -19.30 11.13 -14.87
C GLY A 262 -17.99 10.37 -15.13
N PRO A 263 -16.83 11.03 -14.92
CA PRO A 263 -15.53 10.40 -15.09
C PRO A 263 -15.23 9.42 -13.94
N PRO A 264 -14.43 8.37 -14.20
CA PRO A 264 -13.98 7.50 -13.12
C PRO A 264 -13.17 8.28 -12.08
N PRO A 265 -13.17 7.84 -10.81
CA PRO A 265 -12.37 8.47 -9.76
C PRO A 265 -10.88 8.50 -10.08
N ASP A 266 -10.24 9.62 -9.79
CA ASP A 266 -8.80 9.81 -9.97
C ASP A 266 -7.99 8.95 -8.98
N GLY A 267 -6.78 8.62 -9.40
CA GLY A 267 -5.79 7.92 -8.61
C GLY A 267 -4.38 8.41 -8.92
N VAL A 268 -3.42 7.86 -8.19
CA VAL A 268 -2.00 8.15 -8.40
C VAL A 268 -1.30 6.93 -8.99
N SER A 269 -0.28 7.18 -9.80
CA SER A 269 0.47 6.19 -10.56
C SER A 269 1.88 6.02 -10.03
N THR A 270 2.51 4.90 -10.38
CA THR A 270 3.91 4.63 -10.08
C THR A 270 4.51 3.66 -11.09
N HIS A 271 5.83 3.70 -11.22
CA HIS A 271 6.62 2.70 -11.91
C HIS A 271 7.55 2.03 -10.91
N CYS A 272 7.65 0.71 -11.00
CA CYS A 272 8.57 -0.09 -10.20
C CYS A 272 9.45 -0.92 -11.13
N LEU A 273 10.77 -0.65 -11.08
CA LEU A 273 11.76 -1.34 -11.89
C LEU A 273 12.52 -2.32 -11.01
N TYR A 274 12.66 -3.55 -11.46
CA TYR A 274 13.38 -4.61 -10.77
C TYR A 274 14.67 -4.94 -11.48
N TYR A 275 15.75 -5.02 -10.69
CA TYR A 275 17.07 -5.42 -11.18
C TYR A 275 17.62 -6.56 -10.33
N ALA A 276 18.30 -7.49 -11.00
CA ALA A 276 19.12 -8.48 -10.34
C ALA A 276 20.59 -8.08 -10.38
N ALA A 277 21.28 -8.25 -9.26
CA ALA A 277 22.72 -8.03 -9.13
C ALA A 277 23.40 -9.25 -8.50
N ASN A 278 24.73 -9.38 -8.69
CA ASN A 278 25.50 -10.45 -8.09
C ASN A 278 25.79 -10.25 -6.60
N ALA A 279 25.63 -9.02 -6.11
CA ALA A 279 25.76 -8.68 -4.70
C ALA A 279 24.89 -7.45 -4.39
N SER A 280 24.49 -7.30 -3.14
CA SER A 280 23.80 -6.09 -2.68
C SER A 280 24.72 -4.87 -2.79
N PRO A 281 24.23 -3.75 -3.36
CA PRO A 281 24.97 -2.48 -3.30
C PRO A 281 24.82 -1.75 -1.96
N VAL A 282 23.99 -2.24 -1.03
CA VAL A 282 23.61 -1.56 0.22
C VAL A 282 24.01 -2.37 1.45
N ASP A 283 23.86 -3.70 1.40
CA ASP A 283 24.10 -4.66 2.51
C ASP A 283 23.36 -4.34 3.81
N LEU A 284 22.15 -3.77 3.69
CA LEU A 284 21.31 -3.39 4.82
C LEU A 284 19.83 -3.54 4.45
N PRO A 285 18.97 -4.03 5.35
CA PRO A 285 17.54 -4.13 5.15
C PRO A 285 16.85 -2.75 5.29
N VAL A 286 17.16 -1.80 4.40
CA VAL A 286 16.83 -0.39 4.57
C VAL A 286 16.27 0.22 3.28
N LEU A 287 15.41 1.21 3.43
CA LEU A 287 14.96 2.04 2.32
C LEU A 287 16.01 3.11 1.99
N VAL A 288 16.35 3.24 0.71
CA VAL A 288 17.23 4.27 0.17
C VAL A 288 16.39 5.39 -0.43
N LEU A 289 16.59 6.64 0.00
CA LEU A 289 15.79 7.80 -0.38
C LEU A 289 16.58 8.79 -1.22
N ASN A 290 15.95 9.38 -2.22
CA ASN A 290 16.49 10.46 -3.03
C ASN A 290 16.32 11.84 -2.35
N GLY A 291 17.21 12.17 -1.44
CA GLY A 291 17.16 13.45 -0.72
C GLY A 291 17.59 14.67 -1.54
N ASP A 292 18.29 14.49 -2.65
CA ASP A 292 18.66 15.57 -3.58
C ASP A 292 17.54 15.86 -4.60
N ARG A 293 16.60 14.94 -4.78
CA ARG A 293 15.49 15.05 -5.76
C ARG A 293 15.96 15.25 -7.20
N VAL A 294 17.12 14.68 -7.54
CA VAL A 294 17.68 14.69 -8.89
C VAL A 294 17.43 13.36 -9.57
N GLY A 295 16.97 13.39 -10.81
CA GLY A 295 16.63 12.20 -11.58
C GLY A 295 15.23 11.63 -11.26
N PRO A 296 14.83 10.54 -11.92
CA PRO A 296 13.48 10.00 -11.82
C PRO A 296 13.22 9.19 -10.54
N VAL A 297 14.27 8.64 -9.91
CA VAL A 297 14.13 7.72 -8.78
C VAL A 297 13.68 8.46 -7.52
N ASN A 298 12.60 7.99 -6.90
CA ASN A 298 12.14 8.46 -5.59
C ASN A 298 12.83 7.70 -4.45
N ASN A 299 12.81 6.39 -4.52
CA ASN A 299 13.42 5.50 -3.54
C ASN A 299 13.84 4.17 -4.17
N LEU A 300 14.67 3.45 -3.44
CA LEU A 300 15.16 2.12 -3.80
C LEU A 300 15.20 1.24 -2.55
N CYS A 301 15.02 -0.06 -2.74
CA CYS A 301 15.23 -1.08 -1.70
C CYS A 301 15.89 -2.31 -2.31
N VAL A 302 16.84 -2.91 -1.60
CA VAL A 302 17.32 -4.27 -1.91
C VAL A 302 16.45 -5.25 -1.13
N LEU A 303 15.46 -5.82 -1.82
CA LEU A 303 14.44 -6.65 -1.16
C LEU A 303 15.02 -7.92 -0.55
N SER A 304 16.03 -8.50 -1.19
CA SER A 304 16.74 -9.68 -0.67
C SER A 304 17.54 -9.40 0.61
N ASP A 305 17.94 -8.15 0.88
CA ASP A 305 18.56 -7.77 2.16
C ASP A 305 17.52 -7.76 3.28
N VAL A 306 16.27 -7.48 2.95
CA VAL A 306 15.15 -7.49 3.92
C VAL A 306 14.65 -8.91 4.12
N ALA A 307 14.28 -9.58 3.03
CA ALA A 307 13.71 -10.92 3.02
C ALA A 307 14.46 -11.81 2.01
N PRO A 308 15.36 -12.69 2.47
CA PRO A 308 16.20 -13.52 1.57
C PRO A 308 15.40 -14.31 0.55
N GLY A 309 14.17 -14.72 0.88
CA GLY A 309 13.29 -15.45 -0.02
C GLY A 309 12.88 -14.70 -1.31
N TYR A 310 13.20 -13.41 -1.45
CA TYR A 310 12.91 -12.63 -2.66
C TYR A 310 13.87 -12.87 -3.83
N ALA A 311 15.05 -13.40 -3.58
CA ALA A 311 16.01 -13.70 -4.62
C ALA A 311 16.54 -15.15 -4.51
N PRO A 312 17.05 -15.73 -5.58
CA PRO A 312 17.87 -16.94 -5.50
C PRO A 312 19.13 -16.70 -4.66
N ASP A 313 19.69 -17.78 -4.11
CA ASP A 313 20.95 -17.71 -3.38
C ASP A 313 22.05 -17.03 -4.23
N ASP A 314 22.90 -16.26 -3.58
CA ASP A 314 24.00 -15.50 -4.18
C ASP A 314 23.58 -14.41 -5.18
N ARG A 315 22.32 -14.01 -5.19
CA ARG A 315 21.81 -12.88 -6.00
C ARG A 315 21.12 -11.83 -5.12
N ALA A 316 21.16 -10.59 -5.57
CA ALA A 316 20.41 -9.50 -4.94
C ALA A 316 19.29 -9.02 -5.83
N LEU A 317 18.10 -8.76 -5.25
CA LEU A 317 16.96 -8.16 -5.91
C LEU A 317 16.80 -6.71 -5.49
N ILE A 318 16.90 -5.81 -6.45
CA ILE A 318 16.81 -4.37 -6.26
C ILE A 318 15.49 -3.88 -6.85
N SER A 319 14.67 -3.23 -6.02
CA SER A 319 13.44 -2.56 -6.41
C SER A 319 13.67 -1.05 -6.45
N VAL A 320 13.37 -0.42 -7.58
CA VAL A 320 13.53 1.04 -7.79
C VAL A 320 12.17 1.64 -8.11
N VAL A 321 11.77 2.68 -7.38
CA VAL A 321 10.46 3.32 -7.51
C VAL A 321 10.58 4.69 -8.15
N VAL A 322 9.73 4.92 -9.16
CA VAL A 322 9.51 6.21 -9.80
C VAL A 322 8.05 6.60 -9.58
N VAL A 323 7.82 7.73 -8.90
CA VAL A 323 6.48 8.19 -8.51
C VAL A 323 5.88 9.07 -9.61
N GLY A 324 4.60 8.85 -9.88
CA GLY A 324 3.81 9.60 -10.84
C GLY A 324 3.87 9.03 -12.26
N GLU A 325 3.14 9.68 -13.15
CA GLU A 325 3.19 9.37 -14.58
C GLU A 325 4.49 9.88 -15.19
N THR A 326 5.07 9.09 -16.07
CA THR A 326 6.16 9.54 -16.91
C THR A 326 5.68 9.53 -18.37
N PRO A 327 5.89 10.62 -19.13
CA PRO A 327 5.58 10.65 -20.56
C PRO A 327 6.54 9.79 -21.39
N GLU A 328 7.55 9.25 -20.74
CA GLU A 328 8.61 8.50 -21.38
C GLU A 328 8.20 7.05 -21.67
N ARG A 329 8.74 6.50 -22.76
CA ARG A 329 8.64 5.06 -23.02
C ARG A 329 9.44 4.29 -21.98
N GLU A 330 9.04 3.06 -21.70
CA GLU A 330 9.66 2.21 -20.69
C GLU A 330 11.18 2.09 -20.86
N ASP A 331 11.67 1.92 -22.10
CA ASP A 331 13.09 1.83 -22.41
C ASP A 331 13.86 3.14 -22.15
N THR A 332 13.20 4.28 -22.27
CA THR A 332 13.76 5.60 -21.92
C THR A 332 13.82 5.80 -20.42
N LEU A 333 12.76 5.41 -19.72
CA LEU A 333 12.71 5.45 -18.26
C LEU A 333 13.79 4.54 -17.65
N GLU A 334 13.91 3.30 -18.14
CA GLU A 334 14.93 2.36 -17.67
C GLU A 334 16.34 2.93 -17.82
N ARG A 335 16.67 3.52 -18.99
CA ARG A 335 17.99 4.16 -19.20
C ARG A 335 18.22 5.35 -18.26
N ALA A 336 17.20 6.15 -17.97
CA ALA A 336 17.32 7.26 -17.03
C ALA A 336 17.55 6.77 -15.59
N VAL A 337 16.80 5.76 -15.16
CA VAL A 337 16.97 5.10 -13.87
C VAL A 337 18.36 4.48 -13.76
N ARG A 338 18.81 3.71 -14.74
CA ARG A 338 20.13 3.07 -14.76
C ARG A 338 21.25 4.09 -14.65
N ARG A 339 21.16 5.21 -15.35
CA ARG A 339 22.13 6.31 -15.24
C ARG A 339 22.22 6.82 -13.82
N GLN A 340 21.08 7.07 -13.17
CA GLN A 340 21.05 7.50 -11.77
C GLN A 340 21.61 6.43 -10.82
N MET A 341 21.37 5.15 -11.10
CA MET A 341 21.96 4.06 -10.29
C MET A 341 23.48 4.00 -10.46
N ILE A 342 24.01 4.26 -11.66
CA ILE A 342 25.45 4.37 -11.89
C ILE A 342 26.04 5.57 -11.12
N ASP A 343 25.33 6.70 -11.11
CA ASP A 343 25.75 7.90 -10.34
C ASP A 343 25.78 7.62 -8.82
N TRP A 344 24.85 6.78 -8.32
CA TRP A 344 24.77 6.47 -6.90
C TRP A 344 25.71 5.35 -6.44
N PHE A 345 25.82 4.29 -7.22
CA PHE A 345 26.51 3.06 -6.82
C PHE A 345 27.76 2.74 -7.67
N GLY A 346 28.08 3.59 -8.63
CA GLY A 346 29.21 3.41 -9.51
C GLY A 346 28.95 2.46 -10.69
N LEU A 347 29.99 2.15 -11.46
CA LEU A 347 29.89 1.41 -12.71
C LEU A 347 29.26 0.01 -12.56
N GLN A 348 29.33 -0.60 -11.38
CA GLN A 348 28.70 -1.90 -11.11
C GLN A 348 27.19 -1.91 -11.41
N ALA A 349 26.50 -0.77 -11.16
CA ALA A 349 25.07 -0.65 -11.44
C ALA A 349 24.74 -0.71 -12.95
N GLY A 350 25.73 -0.40 -13.81
CA GLY A 350 25.60 -0.60 -15.25
C GLY A 350 25.49 -2.06 -15.67
N GLY A 351 26.00 -2.99 -14.85
CA GLY A 351 25.94 -4.43 -15.08
C GLY A 351 24.74 -5.13 -14.45
N TRP A 352 23.84 -4.42 -13.76
CA TRP A 352 22.63 -5.02 -13.18
C TRP A 352 21.69 -5.50 -14.32
N GLU A 353 21.15 -6.67 -14.17
CA GLU A 353 20.18 -7.25 -15.10
C GLU A 353 18.79 -6.64 -14.82
N HIS A 354 18.19 -6.00 -15.83
CA HIS A 354 16.82 -5.52 -15.72
C HIS A 354 15.85 -6.70 -15.89
N LEU A 355 15.11 -7.04 -14.85
CA LEU A 355 14.17 -8.17 -14.85
C LEU A 355 12.81 -7.75 -15.41
N ARG A 356 12.26 -6.66 -14.89
CA ARG A 356 10.92 -6.19 -15.25
C ARG A 356 10.66 -4.75 -14.80
N THR A 357 9.81 -4.05 -15.54
CA THR A 357 9.17 -2.80 -15.12
C THR A 357 7.68 -3.04 -14.96
N TYR A 358 7.13 -2.66 -13.81
CA TYR A 358 5.69 -2.55 -13.59
C TYR A 358 5.27 -1.10 -13.71
N THR A 359 4.38 -0.81 -14.66
CA THR A 359 3.69 0.46 -14.78
C THR A 359 2.30 0.31 -14.18
N ILE A 360 2.00 1.06 -13.14
CA ILE A 360 0.77 0.94 -12.37
C ILE A 360 0.02 2.27 -12.46
N PRO A 361 -0.94 2.40 -13.39
CA PRO A 361 -1.62 3.68 -13.64
C PRO A 361 -2.58 4.07 -12.50
N TYR A 362 -3.12 3.10 -11.77
CA TYR A 362 -3.94 3.31 -10.57
C TYR A 362 -3.36 2.49 -9.41
N ALA A 363 -2.36 3.03 -8.76
CA ALA A 363 -1.72 2.37 -7.62
C ALA A 363 -2.48 2.62 -6.31
N LEU A 364 -2.89 3.86 -6.06
CA LEU A 364 -3.72 4.27 -4.93
C LEU A 364 -4.81 5.25 -5.41
N PRO A 365 -5.95 5.36 -4.70
CA PRO A 365 -6.87 6.48 -4.90
C PRO A 365 -6.17 7.80 -4.57
N ASP A 366 -6.61 8.89 -5.23
CA ASP A 366 -6.16 10.24 -4.87
C ASP A 366 -6.56 10.54 -3.43
N GLN A 367 -5.58 10.87 -2.59
CA GLN A 367 -5.75 11.08 -1.15
C GLN A 367 -5.70 12.55 -0.74
N ARG A 368 -5.78 13.49 -1.68
CA ARG A 368 -5.83 14.92 -1.36
C ARG A 368 -7.10 15.27 -0.58
N PRO A 369 -7.05 16.23 0.36
CA PRO A 369 -8.24 16.73 1.03
C PRO A 369 -9.34 17.14 0.02
N PRO A 370 -10.60 16.80 0.26
CA PRO A 370 -11.18 16.21 1.47
C PRO A 370 -11.33 14.68 1.43
N PHE A 371 -10.32 13.92 1.01
CA PHE A 371 -10.42 12.46 0.83
C PHE A 371 -10.91 11.72 2.09
N LEU A 372 -10.40 12.09 3.27
CA LEU A 372 -10.77 11.52 4.57
C LEU A 372 -11.80 12.38 5.32
N SER A 373 -12.63 13.16 4.63
CA SER A 373 -13.73 13.92 5.20
C SER A 373 -15.06 13.52 4.52
N PRO A 374 -15.81 12.54 5.07
CA PRO A 374 -15.57 11.81 6.32
C PRO A 374 -14.46 10.74 6.20
N PRO A 375 -13.83 10.33 7.33
CA PRO A 375 -12.78 9.29 7.34
C PRO A 375 -13.26 7.95 6.82
N GLU A 376 -14.52 7.62 7.09
CA GLU A 376 -15.19 6.40 6.65
C GLU A 376 -16.38 6.78 5.78
N ARG A 377 -16.38 6.30 4.55
CA ARG A 377 -17.50 6.51 3.62
C ARG A 377 -18.51 5.37 3.75
N PRO A 378 -19.83 5.64 3.72
CA PRO A 378 -20.84 4.60 3.79
C PRO A 378 -20.62 3.51 2.76
N THR A 379 -20.59 2.25 3.21
CA THR A 379 -20.44 1.09 2.33
C THR A 379 -21.75 0.72 1.63
N ARG A 380 -22.90 0.97 2.28
CA ARG A 380 -24.23 0.70 1.73
C ARG A 380 -24.61 1.74 0.66
N ARG A 381 -24.86 1.30 -0.55
CA ARG A 381 -25.34 2.16 -1.66
C ARG A 381 -26.88 2.19 -1.70
N ARG A 382 -27.49 1.05 -1.50
CA ARG A 382 -28.94 0.81 -1.39
C ARG A 382 -29.18 -0.57 -0.75
N PRO A 383 -30.41 -0.94 -0.37
CA PRO A 383 -30.69 -2.27 0.15
C PRO A 383 -30.20 -3.36 -0.84
N GLY A 384 -29.39 -4.29 -0.33
CA GLY A 384 -28.83 -5.40 -1.09
C GLY A 384 -27.63 -5.04 -1.99
N LEU A 385 -27.14 -3.78 -2.00
CA LEU A 385 -25.96 -3.39 -2.78
C LEU A 385 -24.97 -2.58 -1.93
N TYR A 386 -23.73 -3.04 -1.87
CA TYR A 386 -22.68 -2.48 -1.04
C TYR A 386 -21.39 -2.28 -1.84
N VAL A 387 -20.54 -1.36 -1.38
CA VAL A 387 -19.23 -1.06 -1.98
C VAL A 387 -18.18 -1.00 -0.89
N CYS A 388 -17.05 -1.65 -1.08
CA CYS A 388 -15.88 -1.54 -0.21
C CYS A 388 -14.59 -1.45 -1.04
N GLY A 389 -13.49 -1.14 -0.36
CA GLY A 389 -12.18 -0.92 -0.96
C GLY A 389 -11.44 0.18 -0.20
N ASP A 390 -10.15 0.34 -0.46
CA ASP A 390 -9.30 1.37 0.16
C ASP A 390 -9.77 2.81 -0.16
N HIS A 391 -10.47 3.00 -1.26
CA HIS A 391 -11.09 4.27 -1.63
C HIS A 391 -12.31 4.67 -0.75
N ARG A 392 -12.74 3.80 0.16
CA ARG A 392 -13.82 4.07 1.11
C ARG A 392 -13.33 4.44 2.50
N GLN A 393 -12.04 4.22 2.77
CA GLN A 393 -11.34 4.53 4.02
C GLN A 393 -9.92 5.03 3.72
N THR A 394 -8.93 4.71 4.56
CA THR A 394 -7.52 5.03 4.28
C THR A 394 -7.00 4.21 3.10
N ALA A 395 -6.27 4.84 2.18
CA ALA A 395 -5.66 4.16 1.04
C ALA A 395 -4.44 3.32 1.49
N SER A 396 -4.71 2.15 2.07
CA SER A 396 -3.74 1.23 2.67
C SER A 396 -4.29 -0.18 2.75
N LEU A 397 -3.43 -1.17 3.04
CA LEU A 397 -3.85 -2.55 3.36
C LEU A 397 -4.85 -2.54 4.52
N ASN A 398 -4.57 -1.74 5.56
CA ASN A 398 -5.43 -1.57 6.72
C ASN A 398 -6.83 -1.06 6.34
N GLY A 399 -6.89 0.01 5.55
CA GLY A 399 -8.16 0.61 5.13
C GLY A 399 -8.96 -0.28 4.19
N ALA A 400 -8.29 -1.05 3.32
CA ALA A 400 -8.96 -2.05 2.48
C ALA A 400 -9.66 -3.11 3.33
N ILE A 401 -8.95 -3.70 4.31
CA ILE A 401 -9.51 -4.70 5.23
C ILE A 401 -10.65 -4.11 6.07
N ALA A 402 -10.44 -2.93 6.66
CA ALA A 402 -11.44 -2.23 7.46
C ALA A 402 -12.73 -1.98 6.67
N SER A 403 -12.59 -1.51 5.42
CA SER A 403 -13.72 -1.25 4.52
C SER A 403 -14.49 -2.53 4.17
N GLY A 404 -13.78 -3.65 3.94
CA GLY A 404 -14.40 -4.96 3.70
C GLY A 404 -15.23 -5.43 4.89
N ARG A 405 -14.68 -5.30 6.11
CA ARG A 405 -15.39 -5.61 7.35
C ARG A 405 -16.60 -4.72 7.58
N ALA A 406 -16.49 -3.41 7.29
CA ALA A 406 -17.62 -2.49 7.38
C ALA A 406 -18.73 -2.85 6.39
N ALA A 407 -18.40 -3.29 5.18
CA ALA A 407 -19.39 -3.78 4.21
C ALA A 407 -20.10 -5.04 4.72
N ALA A 408 -19.37 -5.99 5.28
CA ALA A 408 -19.96 -7.18 5.89
C ALA A 408 -20.92 -6.81 7.03
N GLN A 409 -20.53 -5.89 7.91
CA GLN A 409 -21.40 -5.40 8.99
C GLN A 409 -22.68 -4.74 8.46
N ALA A 410 -22.57 -3.96 7.37
CA ALA A 410 -23.73 -3.35 6.73
C ALA A 410 -24.70 -4.39 6.14
N VAL A 411 -24.17 -5.46 5.51
CA VAL A 411 -24.97 -6.59 5.04
C VAL A 411 -25.70 -7.26 6.20
N LEU A 412 -25.00 -7.53 7.31
CA LEU A 412 -25.59 -8.17 8.49
C LEU A 412 -26.68 -7.30 9.12
N ALA A 413 -26.47 -5.99 9.24
CA ALA A 413 -27.41 -5.04 9.85
C ALA A 413 -28.72 -4.94 9.04
N ASP A 414 -28.65 -4.87 7.72
CA ASP A 414 -29.84 -4.79 6.85
C ASP A 414 -30.74 -6.01 6.97
N GLN A 415 -30.16 -7.12 7.33
CA GLN A 415 -30.89 -8.39 7.41
C GLN A 415 -31.59 -8.62 8.76
N VAL A 416 -31.09 -7.97 9.82
CA VAL A 416 -31.79 -7.94 11.12
C VAL A 416 -33.09 -7.12 11.00
N ILE A 417 -33.07 -6.04 10.20
CA ILE A 417 -34.23 -5.15 10.00
C ILE A 417 -35.30 -5.82 9.09
N ALA A 418 -34.90 -6.75 8.23
CA ALA A 418 -35.81 -7.44 7.31
C ALA A 418 -36.50 -8.69 7.91
N GLN A 419 -36.24 -9.04 9.17
CA GLN A 419 -37.00 -10.05 9.91
C GLN A 419 -38.20 -9.38 10.57
N PRO A 420 -39.46 -9.78 10.24
CA PRO A 420 -40.68 -9.23 10.81
C PRO A 420 -40.85 -9.54 12.30
#